data_e68a597c5b54b5f4fbc22962dfcf47cc
#
_entry.id   e68a597c5b54b5f4fbc22962dfcf47cc
#
_cell.length_a   1.000
_cell.length_b   1.000
_cell.length_c   1.000
_cell.angle_alpha   90.00
_cell.angle_beta   90.00
_cell.angle_gamma   90.00
#
_symmetry.space_group_name_H-M   'P 1'
#
loop_
_entity.id
_entity.type
_entity.pdbx_description
1 polymer ?
#
loop_
_entity_poly.entity_id
_entity_poly.type
_entity_poly.pdbx_seq_one_letter_code
_entity_poly.pdbx_strand_id
1 'polypeptide(L)'
;NDIDLPADPETLILPYNAGEAPTLGAAALPATATICSCHNVTKGDIVDAMDAGCIALGDIKGETKASTGCGGCAALLKNIVDDQLESRGLEVDTSICEHFAYTRQELFHLIKVGSIKTFDELLEKHGKGRGCDICKPAAGSILASLWNDYVLDEKHVGLQDTNDTFLANMQKNGTYSVVPRVAGGEITPDKLIVLGQVAKKYNLYTKITGGQRIDLFGARVQHLPAIWKELVEAGFETGHAYGKALRTVKSCVGSTWCRYGVQDSVAMALYIENRYKGLRAPHKFKSAVSGCTRECAEAQSKDFGVIATENGWNLFVGGNGG
;
A
#
# COMPACT_ATOMS: atom_id res chain seq x y z
N ASN A 1 -15.98 29.64 -9.88
CA ASN A 1 -16.28 28.75 -8.77
C ASN A 1 -15.52 29.24 -7.56
N ASP A 2 -16.20 29.96 -6.69
CA ASP A 2 -15.65 30.42 -5.41
C ASP A 2 -15.61 29.23 -4.45
N ILE A 3 -14.55 28.39 -4.60
CA ILE A 3 -14.22 27.35 -3.64
C ILE A 3 -13.10 27.94 -2.79
N ASP A 4 -13.39 28.26 -1.54
CA ASP A 4 -12.37 28.59 -0.55
C ASP A 4 -11.47 27.36 -0.39
N LEU A 5 -10.22 27.49 -0.81
CA LEU A 5 -9.21 26.47 -0.60
C LEU A 5 -8.81 26.48 0.90
N PRO A 6 -8.59 25.31 1.51
CA PRO A 6 -8.24 25.23 2.94
C PRO A 6 -6.86 25.81 3.29
N ALA A 7 -6.07 26.20 2.28
CA ALA A 7 -4.82 26.91 2.42
C ALA A 7 -4.53 27.72 1.14
N ASP A 8 -3.77 28.80 1.26
CA ASP A 8 -3.30 29.56 0.12
C ASP A 8 -2.45 28.67 -0.80
N PRO A 9 -2.78 28.52 -2.10
CA PRO A 9 -2.02 27.71 -3.03
C PRO A 9 -0.53 28.09 -3.12
N GLU A 10 -0.18 29.35 -2.86
CA GLU A 10 1.20 29.81 -2.84
C GLU A 10 2.02 29.13 -1.75
N THR A 11 1.41 28.74 -0.64
CA THR A 11 2.08 28.03 0.46
C THR A 11 2.51 26.61 0.07
N LEU A 12 1.92 26.03 -0.98
CA LEU A 12 2.28 24.71 -1.51
C LEU A 12 3.41 24.77 -2.53
N ILE A 13 3.70 25.94 -3.09
CA ILE A 13 4.63 26.11 -4.23
C ILE A 13 5.93 26.78 -3.81
N LEU A 14 5.89 27.66 -2.82
CA LEU A 14 7.07 28.42 -2.40
C LEU A 14 7.80 27.75 -1.22
N PRO A 15 9.15 27.67 -1.26
CA PRO A 15 9.91 27.18 -0.12
C PRO A 15 9.73 28.13 1.07
N TYR A 16 9.43 27.57 2.22
CA TYR A 16 9.19 28.27 3.47
C TYR A 16 10.35 29.16 3.91
N ASN A 17 10.06 30.37 4.29
CA ASN A 17 10.92 31.14 5.19
C ASN A 17 10.78 30.55 6.61
N ALA A 18 11.89 30.09 7.16
CA ALA A 18 11.95 29.46 8.47
C ALA A 18 11.35 30.38 9.56
N GLY A 19 10.15 30.08 10.02
CA GLY A 19 9.49 30.81 11.10
C GLY A 19 7.98 30.58 11.21
N GLU A 20 7.28 30.38 10.12
CA GLU A 20 5.83 30.19 10.14
C GLU A 20 5.44 29.02 9.22
N ALA A 21 5.48 27.80 9.75
CA ALA A 21 4.86 26.69 9.06
C ALA A 21 3.33 26.89 9.07
N PRO A 22 2.63 26.93 7.90
CA PRO A 22 1.19 26.85 7.93
C PRO A 22 0.80 25.55 8.63
N THR A 23 -0.24 25.59 9.40
CA THR A 23 -0.90 24.40 9.95
C THR A 23 -1.49 23.58 8.81
N LEU A 24 -0.63 22.96 8.01
CA LEU A 24 -0.99 21.95 7.01
C LEU A 24 -1.18 20.64 7.75
N GLY A 25 -2.40 20.34 8.12
CA GLY A 25 -2.72 19.10 8.83
C GLY A 25 -4.21 18.92 9.00
N ALA A 26 -4.57 17.84 9.66
CA ALA A 26 -5.97 17.53 9.97
C ALA A 26 -6.67 18.67 10.74
N ALA A 27 -5.90 19.43 11.55
CA ALA A 27 -6.39 20.60 12.30
C ALA A 27 -6.92 21.69 11.38
N ALA A 28 -6.24 22.00 10.27
CA ALA A 28 -6.59 23.08 9.36
C ALA A 28 -7.81 22.79 8.45
N LEU A 29 -8.27 21.55 8.38
CA LEU A 29 -9.43 21.18 7.58
C LEU A 29 -10.72 21.81 8.14
N PRO A 30 -11.56 22.45 7.31
CA PRO A 30 -12.85 22.96 7.76
C PRO A 30 -13.79 21.83 8.16
N ALA A 31 -14.76 22.11 9.04
CA ALA A 31 -15.73 21.11 9.50
C ALA A 31 -16.52 20.47 8.33
N THR A 32 -16.71 21.19 7.23
CA THR A 32 -17.39 20.73 6.02
C THR A 32 -16.53 19.85 5.11
N ALA A 33 -15.23 19.69 5.41
CA ALA A 33 -14.34 18.86 4.58
C ALA A 33 -14.78 17.41 4.63
N THR A 34 -14.99 16.79 3.46
CA THR A 34 -15.33 15.38 3.33
C THR A 34 -14.10 14.51 3.62
N ILE A 35 -14.15 13.74 4.69
CA ILE A 35 -13.09 12.83 5.13
C ILE A 35 -13.29 11.44 4.54
N CYS A 36 -14.50 10.93 4.55
CA CYS A 36 -14.84 9.62 4.01
C CYS A 36 -15.82 9.75 2.85
N SER A 37 -15.33 9.65 1.62
CA SER A 37 -16.19 9.72 0.43
C SER A 37 -17.13 8.52 0.27
N CYS A 38 -16.77 7.33 0.82
CA CYS A 38 -17.60 6.13 0.73
C CYS A 38 -18.92 6.26 1.51
N HIS A 39 -18.89 7.01 2.61
CA HIS A 39 -20.03 7.18 3.51
C HIS A 39 -20.43 8.65 3.67
N ASN A 40 -19.81 9.54 2.87
CA ASN A 40 -20.06 10.98 2.89
C ASN A 40 -19.94 11.60 4.29
N VAL A 41 -18.87 11.22 5.03
CA VAL A 41 -18.61 11.70 6.38
C VAL A 41 -17.66 12.89 6.33
N THR A 42 -18.06 13.99 6.97
CA THR A 42 -17.26 15.21 7.08
C THR A 42 -16.40 15.23 8.35
N LYS A 43 -15.47 16.19 8.45
CA LYS A 43 -14.74 16.44 9.70
C LYS A 43 -15.73 16.82 10.83
N GLY A 44 -16.76 17.59 10.53
CA GLY A 44 -17.81 17.95 11.49
C GLY A 44 -18.47 16.73 12.10
N ASP A 45 -18.90 15.77 11.28
CA ASP A 45 -19.56 14.55 11.76
C ASP A 45 -18.65 13.75 12.71
N ILE A 46 -17.33 13.76 12.47
CA ILE A 46 -16.36 13.09 13.34
C ILE A 46 -16.25 13.83 14.69
N VAL A 47 -16.17 15.16 14.65
CA VAL A 47 -16.08 15.98 15.86
C VAL A 47 -17.36 15.87 16.68
N ASP A 48 -18.54 15.90 16.04
CA ASP A 48 -19.85 15.75 16.69
C ASP A 48 -19.97 14.39 17.38
N ALA A 49 -19.50 13.31 16.75
CA ALA A 49 -19.43 11.99 17.36
C ALA A 49 -18.51 11.98 18.60
N MET A 50 -17.38 12.69 18.55
CA MET A 50 -16.50 12.82 19.69
C MET A 50 -17.12 13.65 20.82
N ASP A 51 -17.88 14.70 20.51
CA ASP A 51 -18.63 15.50 21.48
C ASP A 51 -19.77 14.71 22.12
N ALA A 52 -20.32 13.74 21.40
CA ALA A 52 -21.30 12.79 21.92
C ALA A 52 -20.68 11.67 22.79
N GLY A 53 -19.35 11.67 22.97
CA GLY A 53 -18.63 10.76 23.87
C GLY A 53 -17.89 9.59 23.17
N CYS A 54 -17.87 9.53 21.85
CA CYS A 54 -17.07 8.54 21.10
C CYS A 54 -15.59 8.96 21.10
N ILE A 55 -14.80 8.44 22.03
CA ILE A 55 -13.39 8.79 22.19
C ILE A 55 -12.48 7.81 21.44
N ALA A 56 -12.82 6.51 21.46
CA ALA A 56 -12.02 5.50 20.78
C ALA A 56 -12.29 5.51 19.28
N LEU A 57 -11.22 5.32 18.49
CA LEU A 57 -11.33 5.24 17.01
C LEU A 57 -12.36 4.19 16.53
N GLY A 58 -12.53 3.10 17.28
CA GLY A 58 -13.51 2.06 17.01
C GLY A 58 -14.95 2.57 17.14
N ASP A 59 -15.24 3.34 18.17
CA ASP A 59 -16.57 3.90 18.43
C ASP A 59 -16.93 4.94 17.38
N ILE A 60 -15.98 5.81 17.02
CA ILE A 60 -16.15 6.80 15.94
C ILE A 60 -16.44 6.13 14.60
N LYS A 61 -15.72 5.03 14.27
CA LYS A 61 -16.02 4.22 13.08
C LYS A 61 -17.40 3.55 13.14
N GLY A 62 -17.81 3.11 14.31
CA GLY A 62 -19.13 2.52 14.53
C GLY A 62 -20.26 3.52 14.29
N GLU A 63 -20.12 4.73 14.83
CA GLU A 63 -21.12 5.80 14.74
C GLU A 63 -21.17 6.42 13.35
N THR A 64 -20.02 6.88 12.84
CA THR A 64 -19.95 7.64 11.57
C THR A 64 -19.82 6.76 10.34
N LYS A 65 -19.42 5.50 10.49
CA LYS A 65 -19.02 4.58 9.41
C LYS A 65 -17.78 5.02 8.60
N ALA A 66 -17.09 6.06 9.04
CA ALA A 66 -15.84 6.48 8.42
C ALA A 66 -14.82 5.34 8.43
N SER A 67 -14.13 5.14 7.31
CA SER A 67 -13.10 4.10 7.15
C SER A 67 -13.58 2.63 7.21
N THR A 68 -14.89 2.38 7.22
CA THR A 68 -15.44 1.01 7.21
C THR A 68 -15.65 0.44 5.81
N GLY A 69 -15.56 1.28 4.77
CA GLY A 69 -15.68 0.89 3.37
C GLY A 69 -14.34 0.54 2.75
N CYS A 70 -13.78 1.44 1.92
CA CYS A 70 -12.51 1.22 1.21
C CYS A 70 -11.26 1.35 2.10
N GLY A 71 -11.39 1.93 3.29
CA GLY A 71 -10.28 2.17 4.23
C GLY A 71 -9.34 3.31 3.87
N GLY A 72 -9.50 3.96 2.72
CA GLY A 72 -8.60 5.00 2.23
C GLY A 72 -8.46 6.22 3.13
N CYS A 73 -9.49 6.53 3.92
CA CYS A 73 -9.48 7.66 4.85
C CYS A 73 -8.97 7.29 6.26
N ALA A 74 -8.51 6.05 6.51
CA ALA A 74 -8.17 5.59 7.85
C ALA A 74 -7.08 6.42 8.53
N ALA A 75 -6.03 6.80 7.80
CA ALA A 75 -4.94 7.60 8.33
C ALA A 75 -5.39 9.04 8.66
N LEU A 76 -6.16 9.66 7.75
CA LEU A 76 -6.68 11.00 7.96
C LEU A 76 -7.69 11.05 9.12
N LEU A 77 -8.56 10.04 9.21
CA LEU A 77 -9.48 9.90 10.33
C LEU A 77 -8.72 9.81 11.66
N LYS A 78 -7.66 8.97 11.72
CA LYS A 78 -6.84 8.86 12.93
C LYS A 78 -6.19 10.19 13.28
N ASN A 79 -5.62 10.91 12.33
CA ASN A 79 -4.99 12.20 12.57
C ASN A 79 -5.99 13.23 13.11
N ILE A 80 -7.23 13.27 12.60
CA ILE A 80 -8.28 14.16 13.11
C ILE A 80 -8.64 13.81 14.55
N VAL A 81 -8.81 12.53 14.85
CA VAL A 81 -9.14 12.06 16.19
C VAL A 81 -8.03 12.37 17.17
N ASP A 82 -6.78 12.09 16.81
CA ASP A 82 -5.59 12.37 17.65
C ASP A 82 -5.50 13.88 17.96
N ASP A 83 -5.64 14.74 16.94
CA ASP A 83 -5.64 16.21 17.06
C ASP A 83 -6.78 16.72 17.98
N GLN A 84 -7.96 16.14 17.87
CA GLN A 84 -9.09 16.45 18.72
C GLN A 84 -8.89 15.98 20.16
N LEU A 85 -8.24 14.84 20.39
CA LEU A 85 -7.90 14.36 21.73
C LEU A 85 -6.87 15.26 22.39
N GLU A 86 -5.80 15.61 21.66
CA GLU A 86 -4.78 16.57 22.14
C GLU A 86 -5.38 17.92 22.50
N SER A 87 -6.25 18.47 21.66
CA SER A 87 -6.91 19.76 21.90
C SER A 87 -7.81 19.76 23.12
N ARG A 88 -8.31 18.58 23.52
CA ARG A 88 -9.13 18.37 24.73
C ARG A 88 -8.30 17.99 25.96
N GLY A 89 -6.96 17.94 25.83
CA GLY A 89 -6.05 17.55 26.92
C GLY A 89 -6.11 16.06 27.28
N LEU A 90 -6.58 15.21 26.35
CA LEU A 90 -6.62 13.77 26.52
C LEU A 90 -5.35 13.13 25.95
N GLU A 91 -4.92 12.03 26.54
CA GLU A 91 -3.73 11.31 26.12
C GLU A 91 -4.01 10.56 24.81
N VAL A 92 -3.07 10.69 23.86
CA VAL A 92 -3.14 9.99 22.55
C VAL A 92 -2.22 8.78 22.58
N ASP A 93 -2.80 7.59 22.33
CA ASP A 93 -1.99 6.38 22.13
C ASP A 93 -1.33 6.41 20.74
N THR A 94 -0.03 6.69 20.71
CA THR A 94 0.80 6.73 19.52
C THR A 94 1.49 5.40 19.24
N SER A 95 1.26 4.36 20.05
CA SER A 95 1.86 3.04 19.87
C SER A 95 1.49 2.43 18.52
N ILE A 96 2.44 1.68 17.92
CA ILE A 96 2.19 1.04 16.62
C ILE A 96 1.15 -0.08 16.72
N CYS A 97 1.13 -0.78 17.85
CA CYS A 97 0.16 -1.83 18.18
C CYS A 97 0.36 -2.32 19.62
N GLU A 98 -0.53 -3.18 20.09
CA GLU A 98 -0.47 -3.79 21.42
C GLU A 98 0.85 -4.52 21.75
N HIS A 99 1.64 -4.95 20.74
CA HIS A 99 2.90 -5.66 20.94
C HIS A 99 4.09 -4.72 21.16
N PHE A 100 4.01 -3.48 20.70
CA PHE A 100 5.06 -2.48 20.82
C PHE A 100 4.45 -1.12 21.22
N ALA A 101 4.76 -0.68 22.44
CA ALA A 101 4.35 0.62 22.97
C ALA A 101 5.25 1.76 22.42
N TYR A 102 5.55 1.71 21.13
CA TYR A 102 6.41 2.65 20.43
C TYR A 102 5.78 3.06 19.12
N THR A 103 6.06 4.27 18.67
CA THR A 103 5.80 4.72 17.31
C THR A 103 6.74 3.99 16.32
N ARG A 104 6.41 4.04 15.04
CA ARG A 104 7.32 3.51 14.00
C ARG A 104 8.68 4.21 14.01
N GLN A 105 8.71 5.51 14.32
CA GLN A 105 9.95 6.29 14.36
C GLN A 105 10.83 5.88 15.56
N GLU A 106 10.24 5.69 16.72
CA GLU A 106 10.96 5.18 17.89
C GLU A 106 11.50 3.78 17.65
N LEU A 107 10.71 2.88 17.06
CA LEU A 107 11.19 1.55 16.66
C LEU A 107 12.38 1.64 15.69
N PHE A 108 12.35 2.57 14.73
CA PHE A 108 13.49 2.80 13.83
C PHE A 108 14.75 3.19 14.63
N HIS A 109 14.63 4.09 15.60
CA HIS A 109 15.75 4.50 16.44
C HIS A 109 16.26 3.36 17.33
N LEU A 110 15.37 2.60 17.97
CA LEU A 110 15.73 1.45 18.81
C LEU A 110 16.48 0.39 18.00
N ILE A 111 15.99 0.05 16.79
CA ILE A 111 16.63 -0.91 15.88
C ILE A 111 18.01 -0.41 15.47
N LYS A 112 18.13 0.88 15.11
CA LYS A 112 19.38 1.48 14.64
C LYS A 112 20.44 1.52 15.77
N VAL A 113 20.07 2.06 16.94
CA VAL A 113 20.97 2.22 18.08
C VAL A 113 21.34 0.86 18.68
N GLY A 114 20.36 -0.04 18.82
CA GLY A 114 20.57 -1.39 19.34
C GLY A 114 21.24 -2.35 18.34
N SER A 115 21.48 -1.91 17.10
CA SER A 115 22.00 -2.75 16.01
C SER A 115 21.20 -4.06 15.85
N ILE A 116 19.89 -3.99 16.10
CA ILE A 116 18.99 -5.14 16.05
C ILE A 116 18.86 -5.63 14.61
N LYS A 117 19.04 -6.94 14.41
CA LYS A 117 19.09 -7.55 13.07
C LYS A 117 17.86 -8.39 12.73
N THR A 118 17.07 -8.82 13.72
CA THR A 118 15.94 -9.70 13.50
C THR A 118 14.68 -9.18 14.20
N PHE A 119 13.52 -9.63 13.74
CA PHE A 119 12.25 -9.32 14.38
C PHE A 119 12.14 -9.96 15.77
N ASP A 120 12.65 -11.18 15.93
CA ASP A 120 12.59 -11.89 17.19
C ASP A 120 13.42 -11.17 18.26
N GLU A 121 14.64 -10.72 17.91
CA GLU A 121 15.46 -9.89 18.78
C GLU A 121 14.76 -8.57 19.17
N LEU A 122 14.09 -7.91 18.22
CA LEU A 122 13.32 -6.70 18.49
C LEU A 122 12.17 -6.99 19.45
N LEU A 123 11.46 -8.08 19.24
CA LEU A 123 10.33 -8.50 20.06
C LEU A 123 10.78 -8.85 21.49
N GLU A 124 11.89 -9.58 21.64
CA GLU A 124 12.46 -9.97 22.93
C GLU A 124 12.90 -8.75 23.75
N LYS A 125 13.56 -7.79 23.11
CA LYS A 125 14.13 -6.61 23.81
C LYS A 125 13.11 -5.51 24.08
N HIS A 126 12.17 -5.28 23.21
CA HIS A 126 11.31 -4.10 23.20
C HIS A 126 9.82 -4.39 23.02
N GLY A 127 9.45 -5.62 22.80
CA GLY A 127 8.06 -6.00 22.52
C GLY A 127 7.49 -6.97 23.53
N LYS A 128 6.28 -7.44 23.22
CA LYS A 128 5.60 -8.51 23.96
C LYS A 128 4.80 -9.41 23.03
N GLY A 129 4.51 -10.64 23.47
CA GLY A 129 3.69 -11.57 22.70
C GLY A 129 4.42 -12.14 21.48
N ARG A 130 3.72 -12.26 20.33
CA ARG A 130 4.23 -12.92 19.11
C ARG A 130 4.27 -11.98 17.89
N GLY A 131 3.90 -10.72 18.08
CA GLY A 131 3.72 -9.77 16.99
C GLY A 131 2.43 -10.01 16.18
N CYS A 132 2.04 -9.03 15.37
CA CYS A 132 0.82 -9.02 14.55
C CYS A 132 1.10 -8.50 13.13
N ASP A 133 0.04 -8.46 12.32
CA ASP A 133 0.11 -7.97 10.93
C ASP A 133 0.38 -6.45 10.80
N ILE A 134 0.49 -5.74 11.91
CA ILE A 134 0.90 -4.33 11.95
C ILE A 134 2.41 -4.23 12.21
N CYS A 135 2.88 -4.79 13.33
CA CYS A 135 4.29 -4.63 13.74
C CYS A 135 5.27 -5.47 12.90
N LYS A 136 4.90 -6.68 12.47
CA LYS A 136 5.77 -7.51 11.61
C LYS A 136 6.18 -6.79 10.33
N PRO A 137 5.24 -6.28 9.49
CA PRO A 137 5.63 -5.58 8.27
C PRO A 137 6.30 -4.22 8.53
N ALA A 138 5.96 -3.54 9.63
CA ALA A 138 6.61 -2.30 9.99
C ALA A 138 8.08 -2.56 10.39
N ALA A 139 8.32 -3.54 11.24
CA ALA A 139 9.68 -3.94 11.61
C ALA A 139 10.47 -4.48 10.42
N GLY A 140 9.85 -5.34 9.59
CA GLY A 140 10.47 -5.84 8.34
C GLY A 140 10.90 -4.71 7.42
N SER A 141 10.06 -3.68 7.24
CA SER A 141 10.39 -2.48 6.46
C SER A 141 11.54 -1.68 7.08
N ILE A 142 11.58 -1.52 8.40
CA ILE A 142 12.65 -0.81 9.10
C ILE A 142 13.97 -1.58 8.97
N LEU A 143 13.96 -2.87 9.25
CA LEU A 143 15.14 -3.72 9.14
C LEU A 143 15.70 -3.74 7.71
N ALA A 144 14.84 -3.83 6.70
CA ALA A 144 15.24 -3.77 5.30
C ALA A 144 15.82 -2.41 4.90
N SER A 145 15.33 -1.31 5.47
CA SER A 145 15.85 0.04 5.20
C SER A 145 17.20 0.33 5.86
N LEU A 146 17.46 -0.28 7.02
CA LEU A 146 18.71 -0.11 7.76
C LEU A 146 19.78 -1.11 7.31
N TRP A 147 19.38 -2.31 6.93
CA TRP A 147 20.26 -3.43 6.64
C TRP A 147 19.97 -3.98 5.26
N ASN A 148 20.74 -3.58 4.26
CA ASN A 148 20.50 -3.91 2.84
C ASN A 148 20.38 -5.42 2.57
N ASP A 149 21.14 -6.25 3.28
CA ASP A 149 21.13 -7.70 3.10
C ASP A 149 19.86 -8.35 3.63
N TYR A 150 19.13 -7.67 4.52
CA TYR A 150 17.93 -8.20 5.15
C TYR A 150 16.86 -8.62 4.14
N VAL A 151 16.67 -7.87 3.07
CA VAL A 151 15.67 -8.15 2.02
C VAL A 151 15.98 -9.45 1.28
N LEU A 152 17.25 -9.83 1.20
CA LEU A 152 17.73 -10.98 0.44
C LEU A 152 17.87 -12.24 1.30
N ASP A 153 17.75 -12.12 2.61
CA ASP A 153 17.90 -13.23 3.54
C ASP A 153 16.62 -14.07 3.60
N GLU A 154 16.71 -15.32 3.14
CA GLU A 154 15.57 -16.25 3.03
C GLU A 154 14.82 -16.45 4.35
N LYS A 155 15.53 -16.43 5.49
CA LYS A 155 14.91 -16.60 6.83
C LYS A 155 13.91 -15.48 7.18
N HIS A 156 13.99 -14.33 6.50
CA HIS A 156 13.10 -13.18 6.72
C HIS A 156 11.92 -13.11 5.75
N VAL A 157 11.78 -14.05 4.82
CA VAL A 157 10.67 -14.10 3.86
C VAL A 157 9.31 -14.06 4.55
N GLY A 158 9.14 -14.77 5.67
CA GLY A 158 7.90 -14.78 6.43
C GLY A 158 7.49 -13.44 7.04
N LEU A 159 8.44 -12.50 7.24
CA LEU A 159 8.13 -11.14 7.69
C LEU A 159 7.77 -10.21 6.52
N GLN A 160 8.24 -10.53 5.33
CA GLN A 160 8.08 -9.71 4.13
C GLN A 160 6.99 -10.23 3.21
N ASP A 161 6.65 -11.50 3.31
CA ASP A 161 5.55 -12.09 2.58
C ASP A 161 4.22 -11.53 3.10
N THR A 162 3.30 -11.37 2.18
CA THR A 162 1.99 -10.80 2.43
C THR A 162 0.90 -11.82 2.30
N ASN A 163 1.25 -13.08 2.34
CA ASN A 163 0.27 -14.12 2.20
C ASN A 163 -0.80 -14.01 3.29
N ASP A 164 -1.98 -13.62 2.87
CA ASP A 164 -3.16 -13.88 3.67
C ASP A 164 -3.42 -15.40 3.68
N THR A 165 -4.06 -15.89 4.71
CA THR A 165 -4.29 -17.33 4.95
C THR A 165 -4.78 -18.10 3.72
N PHE A 166 -5.52 -17.45 2.82
CA PHE A 166 -6.11 -18.09 1.64
C PHE A 166 -5.41 -17.77 0.33
N LEU A 167 -4.36 -16.94 0.34
CA LEU A 167 -3.69 -16.40 -0.87
C LEU A 167 -4.70 -15.82 -1.88
N ALA A 168 -5.73 -15.17 -1.37
CA ALA A 168 -6.84 -14.63 -2.14
C ALA A 168 -7.55 -13.52 -1.34
N ASN A 169 -8.20 -12.58 -2.04
CA ASN A 169 -8.96 -11.54 -1.37
C ASN A 169 -10.44 -11.92 -1.28
N MET A 170 -11.02 -11.84 -0.09
CA MET A 170 -12.45 -12.07 0.12
C MET A 170 -13.29 -11.00 -0.57
N GLN A 171 -14.32 -11.40 -1.28
CA GLN A 171 -15.29 -10.55 -1.95
C GLN A 171 -16.55 -10.36 -1.11
N LYS A 172 -17.36 -9.34 -1.43
CA LYS A 172 -18.60 -9.03 -0.70
C LYS A 172 -19.59 -10.20 -0.59
N ASN A 173 -19.59 -11.08 -1.58
CA ASN A 173 -20.48 -12.26 -1.64
C ASN A 173 -19.88 -13.51 -0.98
N GLY A 174 -18.76 -13.39 -0.26
CA GLY A 174 -18.09 -14.51 0.40
C GLY A 174 -17.25 -15.40 -0.52
N THR A 175 -17.14 -15.06 -1.81
CA THR A 175 -16.17 -15.69 -2.72
C THR A 175 -14.83 -14.98 -2.63
N TYR A 176 -13.83 -15.46 -3.38
CA TYR A 176 -12.47 -14.94 -3.36
C TYR A 176 -11.99 -14.53 -4.75
N SER A 177 -11.11 -13.54 -4.81
CA SER A 177 -10.34 -13.23 -6.01
C SER A 177 -8.95 -13.84 -5.93
N VAL A 178 -8.60 -14.58 -6.98
CA VAL A 178 -7.27 -15.15 -7.20
C VAL A 178 -6.52 -14.25 -8.16
N VAL A 179 -5.31 -13.83 -7.78
CA VAL A 179 -4.53 -12.84 -8.54
C VAL A 179 -3.14 -13.41 -8.82
N PRO A 180 -2.96 -14.15 -9.93
CA PRO A 180 -1.65 -14.62 -10.36
C PRO A 180 -0.74 -13.45 -10.72
N ARG A 181 0.56 -13.58 -10.42
CA ARG A 181 1.54 -12.55 -10.77
C ARG A 181 1.76 -12.48 -12.27
N VAL A 182 1.65 -11.29 -12.81
CA VAL A 182 2.02 -10.92 -14.18
C VAL A 182 3.01 -9.77 -14.07
N ALA A 183 4.29 -10.13 -13.91
CA ALA A 183 5.34 -9.15 -13.64
C ALA A 183 5.48 -8.15 -14.79
N GLY A 184 5.56 -6.85 -14.46
CA GLY A 184 5.65 -5.77 -15.45
C GLY A 184 4.48 -5.69 -16.43
N GLY A 185 3.41 -6.48 -16.23
CA GLY A 185 2.32 -6.61 -17.20
C GLY A 185 2.63 -7.53 -18.38
N GLU A 186 3.79 -8.21 -18.37
CA GLU A 186 4.21 -9.11 -19.42
C GLU A 186 3.70 -10.54 -19.17
N ILE A 187 3.04 -11.13 -20.17
CA ILE A 187 2.52 -12.50 -20.09
C ILE A 187 2.76 -13.24 -21.40
N THR A 188 3.19 -14.51 -21.32
CA THR A 188 3.32 -15.37 -22.50
C THR A 188 1.97 -15.88 -22.96
N PRO A 189 1.80 -16.19 -24.26
CA PRO A 189 0.57 -16.80 -24.77
C PRO A 189 0.17 -18.08 -24.04
N ASP A 190 1.12 -18.95 -23.69
CA ASP A 190 0.85 -20.19 -22.97
C ASP A 190 0.28 -19.92 -21.58
N LYS A 191 0.86 -18.99 -20.82
CA LYS A 191 0.34 -18.57 -19.52
C LYS A 191 -1.06 -17.95 -19.64
N LEU A 192 -1.31 -17.16 -20.69
CA LEU A 192 -2.63 -16.58 -20.95
C LEU A 192 -3.69 -17.67 -21.19
N ILE A 193 -3.33 -18.72 -21.95
CA ILE A 193 -4.19 -19.88 -22.18
C ILE A 193 -4.51 -20.59 -20.86
N VAL A 194 -3.52 -20.84 -20.01
CA VAL A 194 -3.73 -21.46 -18.69
C VAL A 194 -4.70 -20.65 -17.84
N LEU A 195 -4.56 -19.31 -17.76
CA LEU A 195 -5.50 -18.47 -17.03
C LEU A 195 -6.93 -18.63 -17.54
N GLY A 196 -7.12 -18.65 -18.86
CA GLY A 196 -8.42 -18.87 -19.47
C GLY A 196 -9.01 -20.26 -19.15
N GLN A 197 -8.18 -21.30 -19.19
CA GLN A 197 -8.59 -22.67 -18.86
C GLN A 197 -8.99 -22.80 -17.38
N VAL A 198 -8.19 -22.27 -16.46
CA VAL A 198 -8.50 -22.26 -15.02
C VAL A 198 -9.79 -21.49 -14.76
N ALA A 199 -9.93 -20.29 -15.33
CA ALA A 199 -11.13 -19.49 -15.19
C ALA A 199 -12.39 -20.24 -15.68
N LYS A 200 -12.31 -20.88 -16.84
CA LYS A 200 -13.40 -21.68 -17.41
C LYS A 200 -13.74 -22.89 -16.53
N LYS A 201 -12.71 -23.62 -16.07
CA LYS A 201 -12.87 -24.83 -15.23
C LYS A 201 -13.60 -24.55 -13.93
N TYR A 202 -13.27 -23.45 -13.26
CA TYR A 202 -13.84 -23.07 -11.97
C TYR A 202 -14.97 -22.03 -12.07
N ASN A 203 -15.41 -21.69 -13.28
CA ASN A 203 -16.44 -20.69 -13.56
C ASN A 203 -16.13 -19.33 -12.90
N LEU A 204 -14.92 -18.82 -13.13
CA LEU A 204 -14.46 -17.55 -12.55
C LEU A 204 -14.67 -16.40 -13.54
N TYR A 205 -15.08 -15.26 -13.03
CA TYR A 205 -15.10 -14.02 -13.80
C TYR A 205 -13.68 -13.48 -13.93
N THR A 206 -13.26 -13.10 -15.13
CA THR A 206 -11.93 -12.58 -15.42
C THR A 206 -11.97 -11.09 -15.72
N LYS A 207 -11.01 -10.35 -15.18
CA LYS A 207 -10.86 -8.93 -15.47
C LYS A 207 -9.40 -8.51 -15.50
N ILE A 208 -9.02 -7.75 -16.54
CA ILE A 208 -7.77 -7.00 -16.56
C ILE A 208 -7.97 -5.78 -15.67
N THR A 209 -7.13 -5.65 -14.64
CA THR A 209 -7.23 -4.58 -13.65
C THR A 209 -6.19 -3.48 -13.90
N GLY A 210 -6.33 -2.33 -13.23
CA GLY A 210 -5.44 -1.17 -13.43
C GLY A 210 -3.96 -1.42 -13.09
N GLY A 211 -3.66 -2.51 -12.38
CA GLY A 211 -2.29 -2.96 -12.12
C GLY A 211 -1.71 -3.87 -13.20
N GLN A 212 -2.32 -3.94 -14.37
CA GLN A 212 -1.91 -4.83 -15.48
C GLN A 212 -1.91 -6.31 -15.10
N ARG A 213 -2.84 -6.71 -14.24
CA ARG A 213 -3.03 -8.10 -13.82
C ARG A 213 -4.34 -8.62 -14.38
N ILE A 214 -4.43 -9.93 -14.51
CA ILE A 214 -5.66 -10.64 -14.82
C ILE A 214 -6.15 -11.27 -13.52
N ASP A 215 -7.16 -10.64 -12.90
CA ASP A 215 -7.73 -11.10 -11.65
C ASP A 215 -8.89 -12.07 -11.95
N LEU A 216 -8.94 -13.19 -11.21
CA LEU A 216 -9.95 -14.23 -11.32
C LEU A 216 -10.89 -14.13 -10.11
N PHE A 217 -12.16 -13.78 -10.34
CA PHE A 217 -13.15 -13.52 -9.28
C PHE A 217 -14.16 -14.65 -9.17
N GLY A 218 -14.70 -14.85 -7.96
CA GLY A 218 -15.78 -15.79 -7.69
C GLY A 218 -15.31 -17.17 -7.24
N ALA A 219 -14.04 -17.34 -6.90
CA ALA A 219 -13.51 -18.60 -6.39
C ALA A 219 -14.11 -18.93 -5.03
N ARG A 220 -14.56 -20.17 -4.86
CA ARG A 220 -14.97 -20.69 -3.55
C ARG A 220 -13.73 -21.12 -2.76
N VAL A 221 -13.77 -20.94 -1.44
CA VAL A 221 -12.63 -21.23 -0.55
C VAL A 221 -12.07 -22.65 -0.74
N GLN A 222 -12.94 -23.64 -0.87
CA GLN A 222 -12.53 -25.04 -1.06
C GLN A 222 -11.82 -25.31 -2.40
N HIS A 223 -11.97 -24.44 -3.40
CA HIS A 223 -11.30 -24.56 -4.70
C HIS A 223 -9.92 -23.88 -4.75
N LEU A 224 -9.63 -22.99 -3.80
CA LEU A 224 -8.39 -22.21 -3.81
C LEU A 224 -7.12 -23.07 -3.86
N PRO A 225 -6.98 -24.16 -3.08
CA PRO A 225 -5.79 -24.99 -3.16
C PRO A 225 -5.59 -25.64 -4.54
N ALA A 226 -6.69 -26.09 -5.18
CA ALA A 226 -6.62 -26.69 -6.51
C ALA A 226 -6.31 -25.66 -7.60
N ILE A 227 -6.93 -24.48 -7.53
CA ILE A 227 -6.66 -23.35 -8.42
C ILE A 227 -5.19 -22.94 -8.35
N TRP A 228 -4.66 -22.76 -7.14
CA TRP A 228 -3.27 -22.37 -6.95
C TRP A 228 -2.28 -23.47 -7.38
N LYS A 229 -2.63 -24.73 -7.17
CA LYS A 229 -1.81 -25.83 -7.66
C LYS A 229 -1.63 -25.76 -9.19
N GLU A 230 -2.72 -25.62 -9.94
CA GLU A 230 -2.67 -25.52 -11.40
C GLU A 230 -1.90 -24.29 -11.89
N LEU A 231 -2.10 -23.14 -11.22
CA LEU A 231 -1.40 -21.91 -11.58
C LEU A 231 0.11 -21.97 -11.28
N VAL A 232 0.49 -22.53 -10.14
CA VAL A 232 1.91 -22.68 -9.75
C VAL A 232 2.61 -23.70 -10.64
N GLU A 233 1.97 -24.82 -10.99
CA GLU A 233 2.50 -25.81 -11.94
C GLU A 233 2.73 -25.20 -13.33
N ALA A 234 1.94 -24.19 -13.71
CA ALA A 234 2.12 -23.41 -14.94
C ALA A 234 3.14 -22.26 -14.80
N GLY A 235 3.83 -22.16 -13.66
CA GLY A 235 4.86 -21.16 -13.39
C GLY A 235 4.35 -19.79 -13.02
N PHE A 236 3.12 -19.67 -12.50
CA PHE A 236 2.65 -18.44 -11.86
C PHE A 236 3.11 -18.37 -10.41
N GLU A 237 3.29 -17.14 -9.94
CA GLU A 237 3.57 -16.82 -8.54
C GLU A 237 2.36 -16.11 -7.90
N THR A 238 2.32 -16.11 -6.57
CA THR A 238 1.32 -15.39 -5.77
C THR A 238 2.00 -14.45 -4.78
N GLY A 239 1.25 -13.86 -3.84
CA GLY A 239 1.77 -13.09 -2.71
C GLY A 239 1.86 -11.58 -2.92
N HIS A 240 1.71 -11.08 -4.15
CA HIS A 240 1.92 -9.66 -4.48
C HIS A 240 0.65 -8.79 -4.45
N ALA A 241 -0.52 -9.39 -4.36
CA ALA A 241 -1.80 -8.68 -4.50
C ALA A 241 -2.61 -8.58 -3.20
N TYR A 242 -2.06 -9.05 -2.11
CA TYR A 242 -2.73 -9.17 -0.81
C TYR A 242 -2.11 -8.24 0.22
N GLY A 243 -2.93 -7.75 1.14
CA GLY A 243 -2.49 -6.94 2.27
C GLY A 243 -1.51 -5.83 1.88
N LYS A 244 -0.36 -5.81 2.51
CA LYS A 244 0.69 -4.79 2.39
C LYS A 244 1.84 -5.16 1.45
N ALA A 245 1.67 -6.18 0.59
CA ALA A 245 2.66 -6.53 -0.43
C ALA A 245 2.92 -5.38 -1.39
N LEU A 246 4.15 -5.27 -1.85
CA LEU A 246 4.46 -4.48 -3.03
C LEU A 246 3.67 -5.03 -4.22
N ARG A 247 2.96 -4.14 -4.88
CA ARG A 247 2.14 -4.50 -6.05
C ARG A 247 3.03 -4.69 -7.28
N THR A 248 2.46 -5.32 -8.31
CA THR A 248 3.06 -5.38 -9.64
C THR A 248 3.54 -4.00 -10.07
N VAL A 249 4.74 -3.94 -10.63
CA VAL A 249 5.28 -2.73 -11.25
C VAL A 249 4.62 -2.54 -12.61
N LYS A 250 3.78 -1.54 -12.76
CA LYS A 250 3.13 -1.22 -14.03
C LYS A 250 4.17 -0.73 -15.04
N SER A 251 4.08 -1.15 -16.30
CA SER A 251 4.95 -0.66 -17.37
C SER A 251 4.16 -0.22 -18.60
N CYS A 252 4.75 0.62 -19.44
CA CYS A 252 4.31 0.75 -20.83
C CYS A 252 5.08 -0.26 -21.69
N VAL A 253 4.81 -0.32 -23.00
CA VAL A 253 5.40 -1.31 -23.91
C VAL A 253 6.89 -1.09 -24.23
N GLY A 254 7.47 0.04 -23.80
CA GLY A 254 8.90 0.34 -23.93
C GLY A 254 9.39 0.59 -25.35
N SER A 255 10.72 0.74 -25.46
CA SER A 255 11.38 1.09 -26.73
C SER A 255 11.31 -0.02 -27.77
N THR A 256 11.13 -1.28 -27.37
CA THR A 256 11.03 -2.40 -28.30
C THR A 256 9.82 -2.29 -29.22
N TRP A 257 8.67 -1.84 -28.71
CA TRP A 257 7.41 -1.81 -29.43
C TRP A 257 6.86 -0.42 -29.72
N CYS A 258 7.33 0.60 -28.99
CA CYS A 258 6.84 1.96 -29.12
C CYS A 258 7.84 2.85 -29.83
N ARG A 259 7.44 3.45 -30.95
CA ARG A 259 8.29 4.40 -31.70
C ARG A 259 8.74 5.63 -30.91
N TYR A 260 8.07 5.94 -29.81
CA TYR A 260 8.41 7.05 -28.91
C TYR A 260 9.16 6.57 -27.67
N GLY A 261 9.34 5.27 -27.50
CA GLY A 261 10.05 4.70 -26.35
C GLY A 261 11.53 5.06 -26.41
N VAL A 262 12.02 5.61 -25.32
CA VAL A 262 13.44 6.02 -25.16
C VAL A 262 14.24 4.89 -24.54
N GLN A 263 13.65 4.19 -23.55
CA GLN A 263 14.27 3.07 -22.86
C GLN A 263 13.32 1.87 -22.79
N ASP A 264 13.85 0.70 -22.46
CA ASP A 264 13.08 -0.52 -22.24
C ASP A 264 12.40 -0.49 -20.86
N SER A 265 11.18 0.00 -20.83
CA SER A 265 10.39 0.09 -19.60
C SER A 265 9.93 -1.26 -19.07
N VAL A 266 9.77 -2.26 -19.91
CA VAL A 266 9.38 -3.62 -19.49
C VAL A 266 10.53 -4.27 -18.74
N ALA A 267 11.74 -4.27 -19.31
CA ALA A 267 12.93 -4.80 -18.64
C ALA A 267 13.19 -4.11 -17.29
N MET A 268 13.05 -2.78 -17.22
CA MET A 268 13.22 -2.04 -15.98
C MET A 268 12.12 -2.39 -14.95
N ALA A 269 10.87 -2.53 -15.37
CA ALA A 269 9.78 -2.92 -14.48
C ALA A 269 9.98 -4.34 -13.92
N LEU A 270 10.39 -5.29 -14.77
CA LEU A 270 10.74 -6.65 -14.36
C LEU A 270 11.92 -6.66 -13.37
N TYR A 271 12.95 -5.85 -13.63
CA TYR A 271 14.10 -5.71 -12.74
C TYR A 271 13.66 -5.22 -11.34
N ILE A 272 12.87 -4.15 -11.28
CA ILE A 272 12.37 -3.58 -10.02
C ILE A 272 11.48 -4.60 -9.31
N GLU A 273 10.55 -5.21 -10.01
CA GLU A 273 9.60 -6.16 -9.41
C GLU A 273 10.33 -7.39 -8.86
N ASN A 274 11.27 -7.97 -9.61
CA ASN A 274 12.05 -9.11 -9.15
C ASN A 274 12.99 -8.76 -7.98
N ARG A 275 13.50 -7.52 -7.95
CA ARG A 275 14.38 -7.04 -6.88
C ARG A 275 13.64 -6.89 -5.55
N TYR A 276 12.36 -6.53 -5.59
CA TYR A 276 11.58 -6.18 -4.41
C TYR A 276 10.36 -7.08 -4.17
N LYS A 277 10.17 -8.12 -4.98
CA LYS A 277 9.06 -9.07 -4.76
C LYS A 277 9.17 -9.71 -3.39
N GLY A 278 8.02 -9.91 -2.72
CA GLY A 278 7.96 -10.44 -1.37
C GLY A 278 8.13 -9.40 -0.27
N LEU A 279 8.62 -8.19 -0.59
CA LEU A 279 8.75 -7.13 0.40
C LEU A 279 7.38 -6.63 0.86
N ARG A 280 7.24 -6.44 2.16
CA ARG A 280 6.03 -5.93 2.79
C ARG A 280 6.22 -4.46 3.17
N ALA A 281 5.34 -3.60 2.67
CA ALA A 281 5.32 -2.18 2.99
C ALA A 281 4.39 -1.89 4.19
N PRO A 282 4.57 -0.78 4.93
CA PRO A 282 3.65 -0.37 5.98
C PRO A 282 2.22 -0.16 5.49
N HIS A 283 2.05 0.22 4.23
CA HIS A 283 0.79 0.40 3.54
C HIS A 283 0.87 -0.14 2.11
N LYS A 284 -0.28 -0.25 1.43
CA LYS A 284 -0.35 -0.61 0.00
C LYS A 284 0.56 0.31 -0.81
N PHE A 285 1.47 -0.28 -1.58
CA PHE A 285 2.51 0.44 -2.31
C PHE A 285 2.47 0.11 -3.79
N LYS A 286 2.35 1.12 -4.63
CA LYS A 286 2.25 0.99 -6.08
C LYS A 286 3.43 1.66 -6.78
N SER A 287 3.83 1.09 -7.91
CA SER A 287 4.91 1.62 -8.72
C SER A 287 4.64 1.47 -10.21
N ALA A 288 5.34 2.27 -11.01
CA ALA A 288 5.26 2.18 -12.45
C ALA A 288 6.53 2.66 -13.14
N VAL A 289 6.74 2.19 -14.36
CA VAL A 289 7.86 2.57 -15.23
C VAL A 289 7.32 3.03 -16.59
N SER A 290 7.61 4.26 -16.95
CA SER A 290 7.29 4.82 -18.28
C SER A 290 8.55 4.91 -19.14
N GLY A 291 8.49 4.37 -20.34
CA GLY A 291 9.61 4.33 -21.31
C GLY A 291 9.91 5.67 -22.00
N CYS A 292 9.19 6.73 -21.69
CA CYS A 292 9.42 8.11 -22.12
C CYS A 292 8.54 9.09 -21.32
N THR A 293 8.73 10.39 -21.56
CA THR A 293 8.00 11.49 -20.90
C THR A 293 6.50 11.58 -21.26
N ARG A 294 5.98 10.74 -22.16
CA ARG A 294 4.53 10.63 -22.45
C ARG A 294 3.74 9.95 -21.33
N GLU A 295 4.43 9.32 -20.41
CA GLU A 295 3.85 8.84 -19.15
C GLU A 295 2.69 7.83 -19.29
N CYS A 296 2.74 6.96 -20.30
CA CYS A 296 1.66 5.98 -20.54
C CYS A 296 1.45 4.98 -19.40
N ALA A 297 2.44 4.77 -18.53
CA ALA A 297 2.31 3.95 -17.33
C ALA A 297 1.86 4.75 -16.09
N GLU A 298 1.70 6.06 -16.19
CA GLU A 298 1.30 6.96 -15.08
C GLU A 298 2.27 6.88 -13.90
N ALA A 299 3.59 6.89 -14.17
CA ALA A 299 4.61 6.68 -13.17
C ALA A 299 4.66 7.78 -12.11
N GLN A 300 4.46 9.06 -12.49
CA GLN A 300 4.44 10.19 -11.55
C GLN A 300 3.30 10.11 -10.52
N SER A 301 2.21 9.42 -10.87
CA SER A 301 1.06 9.29 -9.99
C SER A 301 1.21 8.17 -8.95
N LYS A 302 2.27 7.37 -8.99
CA LYS A 302 2.47 6.22 -8.09
C LYS A 302 3.29 6.61 -6.85
N ASP A 303 3.28 5.75 -5.83
CA ASP A 303 4.09 5.95 -4.63
C ASP A 303 5.56 6.12 -4.97
N PHE A 304 6.07 5.34 -5.95
CA PHE A 304 7.26 5.71 -6.72
C PHE A 304 7.07 5.41 -8.22
N GLY A 305 7.69 6.22 -9.04
CA GLY A 305 7.65 6.07 -10.49
C GLY A 305 9.01 6.30 -11.14
N VAL A 306 9.24 5.61 -12.24
CA VAL A 306 10.49 5.72 -13.01
C VAL A 306 10.15 6.11 -14.44
N ILE A 307 10.75 7.19 -14.93
CA ILE A 307 10.53 7.68 -16.29
C ILE A 307 11.85 7.73 -17.04
N ALA A 308 11.86 7.12 -18.23
CA ALA A 308 13.02 7.09 -19.08
C ALA A 308 13.38 8.46 -19.64
N THR A 309 14.69 8.73 -19.66
CA THR A 309 15.35 9.81 -20.38
C THR A 309 16.40 9.24 -21.34
N GLU A 310 16.93 10.05 -22.23
CA GLU A 310 17.97 9.60 -23.19
C GLU A 310 19.20 8.99 -22.49
N ASN A 311 19.56 9.52 -21.32
CA ASN A 311 20.79 9.14 -20.61
C ASN A 311 20.54 8.34 -19.33
N GLY A 312 19.31 7.83 -19.12
CA GLY A 312 18.99 7.06 -17.91
C GLY A 312 17.53 7.18 -17.49
N TRP A 313 17.30 7.26 -16.18
CA TRP A 313 15.99 7.20 -15.59
C TRP A 313 15.80 8.27 -14.52
N ASN A 314 14.69 8.97 -14.56
CA ASN A 314 14.27 9.86 -13.48
C ASN A 314 13.38 9.10 -12.50
N LEU A 315 13.69 9.21 -11.20
CA LEU A 315 12.88 8.66 -10.12
C LEU A 315 11.97 9.74 -9.54
N PHE A 316 10.69 9.42 -9.44
CA PHE A 316 9.65 10.24 -8.80
C PHE A 316 9.11 9.49 -7.58
N VAL A 317 8.83 10.22 -6.50
CA VAL A 317 8.30 9.66 -5.25
C VAL A 317 7.18 10.54 -4.71
N GLY A 318 6.29 9.93 -3.93
CA GLY A 318 5.21 10.66 -3.26
C GLY A 318 4.02 11.01 -4.15
N GLY A 319 3.85 10.32 -5.28
CA GLY A 319 2.65 10.45 -6.12
C GLY A 319 1.40 9.96 -5.40
N ASN A 320 0.25 10.53 -5.73
CA ASN A 320 -1.06 10.22 -5.16
C ASN A 320 -2.00 9.64 -6.22
N GLY A 321 -1.58 8.60 -6.90
CA GLY A 321 -2.35 7.89 -7.92
C GLY A 321 -3.14 6.70 -7.39
N GLY A 322 -3.65 6.85 -6.23
CA GLY A 322 -4.44 5.99 -5.44
C GLY A 322 -5.22 4.93 -5.45
#